data_7393f624824dcf145b887372742e03d5
#
_entry.id   7393f624824dcf145b887372742e03d5
#
_cell.length_a   1.000
_cell.length_b   1.000
_cell.length_c   1.000
_cell.angle_alpha   90.00
_cell.angle_beta   90.00
_cell.angle_gamma   90.00
#
_symmetry.space_group_name_H-M   'P 1'
#
loop_
_entity.id
_entity.type
_entity.pdbx_description
1 polymer ?
#
loop_
_entity_poly.entity_id
_entity_poly.type
_entity_poly.pdbx_seq_one_letter_code
_entity_poly.pdbx_strand_id
1 'polypeptide(L)'
;SYVDKAFIMTQTATKVIGELRPVIVVKGSEHRYRHNDEKAVIDSYGGKLLFSSGEMMFTSRDLIRREFSSSHLEALNLPISFMNRHGIVSKRLEEVLNRFNGLGVVVLGDLIIDEYISCDPLGMSQEDPTLVVKPVDTSRFVGGAGVVAAHAKAMGGRSKLFSVVGKDDEAVFAHDFLANSGVEVEFYKDTTRPTTLKTRYRCQ
;
A
#
# COMPACT_ATOMS: atom_id res chain seq x y z
N SER A 1 10.83 -9.86 14.57
CA SER A 1 9.70 -9.26 15.29
C SER A 1 9.92 -7.76 15.38
N TYR A 2 8.86 -6.96 15.15
CA TYR A 2 8.91 -5.49 15.32
C TYR A 2 8.47 -5.08 16.73
N VAL A 3 8.09 -6.05 17.55
CA VAL A 3 7.61 -5.86 18.92
C VAL A 3 8.40 -6.75 19.85
N ASP A 4 9.01 -6.17 20.89
CA ASP A 4 9.80 -6.90 21.87
C ASP A 4 8.90 -7.57 22.92
N LYS A 5 7.83 -6.87 23.34
CA LYS A 5 6.86 -7.40 24.31
C LYS A 5 5.46 -6.90 24.01
N ALA A 6 4.49 -7.78 24.14
CA ALA A 6 3.07 -7.46 24.12
C ALA A 6 2.42 -8.04 25.38
N PHE A 7 1.48 -7.30 25.97
CA PHE A 7 0.73 -7.74 27.15
C PHE A 7 -0.68 -7.17 27.14
N ILE A 8 -1.59 -7.85 27.84
CA ILE A 8 -2.95 -7.38 28.02
C ILE A 8 -2.98 -6.53 29.30
N MET A 9 -3.41 -5.29 29.17
CA MET A 9 -3.56 -4.41 30.32
C MET A 9 -4.81 -4.80 31.14
N THR A 10 -4.61 -5.06 32.41
CA THR A 10 -5.69 -5.29 33.38
C THR A 10 -5.91 -4.08 34.30
N GLN A 11 -5.09 -3.03 34.13
CA GLN A 11 -5.14 -1.79 34.92
C GLN A 11 -5.31 -0.59 33.95
N THR A 12 -5.52 0.61 34.51
CA THR A 12 -5.60 1.83 33.72
C THR A 12 -4.27 2.13 33.00
N ALA A 13 -4.34 2.73 31.82
CA ALA A 13 -3.14 3.11 31.06
C ALA A 13 -2.22 4.05 31.85
N THR A 14 -2.79 4.98 32.61
CA THR A 14 -2.05 5.89 33.50
C THR A 14 -1.19 5.16 34.52
N LYS A 15 -1.72 4.10 35.11
CA LYS A 15 -0.99 3.31 36.13
C LYS A 15 0.16 2.52 35.48
N VAL A 16 -0.14 1.85 34.38
CA VAL A 16 0.87 1.06 33.63
C VAL A 16 2.00 1.97 33.13
N ILE A 17 1.68 3.14 32.59
CA ILE A 17 2.68 4.11 32.13
C ILE A 17 3.51 4.64 33.30
N GLY A 18 2.89 4.92 34.46
CA GLY A 18 3.59 5.36 35.65
C GLY A 18 4.58 4.33 36.22
N GLU A 19 4.25 3.04 36.10
CA GLU A 19 5.13 1.94 36.51
C GLU A 19 6.27 1.69 35.52
N LEU A 20 5.96 1.67 34.20
CA LEU A 20 6.95 1.38 33.16
C LEU A 20 7.84 2.55 32.79
N ARG A 21 7.37 3.79 32.98
CA ARG A 21 8.06 5.05 32.67
C ARG A 21 8.70 5.05 31.26
N PRO A 22 7.96 4.75 30.18
CA PRO A 22 8.55 4.68 28.84
C PRO A 22 8.98 6.08 28.40
N VAL A 23 10.09 6.16 27.67
CA VAL A 23 10.61 7.42 27.11
C VAL A 23 9.60 8.04 26.14
N ILE A 24 8.90 7.20 25.36
CA ILE A 24 7.90 7.62 24.39
C ILE A 24 6.64 6.75 24.57
N VAL A 25 5.50 7.42 24.66
CA VAL A 25 4.17 6.80 24.58
C VAL A 25 3.54 7.22 23.26
N VAL A 26 3.01 6.26 22.50
CA VAL A 26 2.32 6.53 21.24
C VAL A 26 0.85 6.18 21.38
N LYS A 27 -0.02 7.10 21.00
CA LYS A 27 -1.49 6.87 20.92
C LYS A 27 -1.98 7.09 19.48
N GLY A 28 -3.14 6.57 19.17
CA GLY A 28 -3.80 6.85 17.89
C GLY A 28 -4.14 8.34 17.74
N SER A 29 -4.15 8.82 16.49
CA SER A 29 -4.41 10.24 16.17
C SER A 29 -5.80 10.69 16.59
N GLU A 30 -6.76 9.78 16.73
CA GLU A 30 -8.11 10.02 17.23
C GLU A 30 -8.14 10.53 18.69
N HIS A 31 -7.05 10.34 19.42
CA HIS A 31 -6.89 10.83 20.80
C HIS A 31 -6.24 12.22 20.91
N ARG A 32 -5.77 12.79 19.77
CA ARG A 32 -4.99 14.06 19.76
C ARG A 32 -5.75 15.24 20.36
N TYR A 33 -7.04 15.33 20.09
CA TYR A 33 -7.91 16.45 20.51
C TYR A 33 -8.80 16.10 21.71
N ARG A 34 -8.58 14.93 22.34
CA ARG A 34 -9.28 14.50 23.54
C ARG A 34 -8.43 14.77 24.78
N HIS A 35 -9.09 14.83 25.93
CA HIS A 35 -8.36 14.85 27.19
C HIS A 35 -7.56 13.55 27.33
N ASN A 36 -6.27 13.68 27.66
CA ASN A 36 -5.35 12.56 27.81
C ASN A 36 -4.80 12.57 29.24
N ASP A 37 -5.42 11.78 30.12
CA ASP A 37 -5.03 11.67 31.54
C ASP A 37 -3.59 11.17 31.69
N GLU A 38 -3.10 10.39 30.72
CA GLU A 38 -1.75 9.84 30.72
C GLU A 38 -0.68 10.92 30.55
N LYS A 39 -1.05 12.07 29.97
CA LYS A 39 -0.07 13.16 29.69
C LYS A 39 0.57 13.69 30.97
N ALA A 40 -0.22 13.91 32.02
CA ALA A 40 0.31 14.39 33.30
C ALA A 40 1.31 13.40 33.92
N VAL A 41 1.03 12.10 33.82
CA VAL A 41 1.95 11.06 34.30
C VAL A 41 3.22 11.00 33.46
N ILE A 42 3.11 11.10 32.13
CA ILE A 42 4.24 11.08 31.19
C ILE A 42 5.15 12.30 31.45
N ASP A 43 4.56 13.48 31.59
CA ASP A 43 5.29 14.74 31.85
C ASP A 43 6.02 14.68 33.21
N SER A 44 5.48 13.99 34.23
CA SER A 44 6.07 13.90 35.56
C SER A 44 7.46 13.24 35.62
N TYR A 45 7.78 12.39 34.65
CA TYR A 45 9.09 11.73 34.53
C TYR A 45 9.88 12.12 33.27
N GLY A 46 9.42 13.12 32.50
CA GLY A 46 10.12 13.65 31.32
C GLY A 46 9.94 12.83 30.06
N GLY A 47 8.92 11.97 29.99
CA GLY A 47 8.57 11.21 28.80
C GLY A 47 7.92 12.07 27.71
N LYS A 48 7.65 11.50 26.55
CA LYS A 48 6.99 12.16 25.42
C LYS A 48 5.75 11.40 24.98
N LEU A 49 4.64 12.14 24.81
CA LEU A 49 3.41 11.60 24.23
C LEU A 49 3.37 11.98 22.73
N LEU A 50 3.33 10.99 21.87
CA LEU A 50 3.21 11.16 20.42
C LEU A 50 1.86 10.61 19.95
N PHE A 51 1.32 11.21 18.89
CA PHE A 51 0.11 10.75 18.23
C PHE A 51 0.47 10.28 16.82
N SER A 52 0.17 9.02 16.54
CA SER A 52 0.35 8.43 15.23
C SER A 52 -1.01 8.01 14.68
N SER A 53 -1.28 8.32 13.42
CA SER A 53 -2.36 7.67 12.70
C SER A 53 -1.95 6.21 12.55
N GLY A 54 -2.70 5.28 13.11
CA GLY A 54 -2.53 3.83 12.89
C GLY A 54 -2.76 3.44 11.42
N GLU A 55 -3.36 4.31 10.64
CA GLU A 55 -3.28 4.30 9.20
C GLU A 55 -1.97 4.97 8.81
N MET A 56 -1.08 4.20 8.20
CA MET A 56 -0.09 4.81 7.33
C MET A 56 -0.91 5.47 6.21
N MET A 57 -1.24 6.74 6.39
CA MET A 57 -1.71 7.59 5.32
C MET A 57 -0.50 7.94 4.42
N PHE A 58 0.07 6.91 3.84
CA PHE A 58 0.61 7.06 2.53
C PHE A 58 -0.60 7.11 1.60
N THR A 59 -1.14 8.29 1.41
CA THR A 59 -1.99 8.45 0.25
C THR A 59 -1.09 8.07 -0.92
N SER A 60 -1.57 7.20 -1.80
CA SER A 60 -0.86 6.87 -3.04
C SER A 60 -0.41 8.14 -3.77
N ARG A 61 -1.03 9.25 -3.48
CA ARG A 61 -0.73 10.61 -3.95
C ARG A 61 0.52 11.22 -3.30
N ASP A 62 0.80 10.95 -2.02
CA ASP A 62 2.04 11.42 -1.37
C ASP A 62 3.23 10.58 -1.83
N LEU A 63 3.02 9.28 -2.09
CA LEU A 63 3.98 8.43 -2.76
C LEU A 63 4.20 8.89 -4.21
N ILE A 64 3.14 9.10 -4.96
CA ILE A 64 3.20 9.58 -6.34
C ILE A 64 3.77 11.00 -6.40
N ARG A 65 3.35 11.95 -5.54
CA ARG A 65 3.97 13.26 -5.47
C ARG A 65 5.43 13.23 -5.08
N ARG A 66 5.85 12.38 -4.16
CA ARG A 66 7.26 12.19 -3.82
C ARG A 66 8.04 11.59 -4.97
N GLU A 67 7.50 10.64 -5.70
CA GLU A 67 8.16 10.05 -6.87
C GLU A 67 8.18 11.00 -8.08
N PHE A 68 7.10 11.74 -8.35
CA PHE A 68 7.06 12.69 -9.47
C PHE A 68 7.59 14.09 -9.14
N SER A 69 7.67 14.49 -7.86
CA SER A 69 8.30 15.76 -7.47
C SER A 69 9.80 15.66 -7.26
N SER A 70 10.32 14.47 -7.09
CA SER A 70 11.75 14.20 -7.01
C SER A 70 12.25 13.66 -8.36
N SER A 71 12.46 14.58 -9.31
CA SER A 71 13.31 14.33 -10.48
C SER A 71 14.80 14.11 -10.09
N HIS A 72 15.03 13.70 -8.86
CA HIS A 72 16.34 13.36 -8.34
C HIS A 72 16.31 11.94 -7.80
N LEU A 73 17.08 11.07 -8.45
CA LEU A 73 17.47 9.74 -8.00
C LEU A 73 18.15 9.71 -6.61
N GLU A 74 18.19 10.84 -5.91
CA GLU A 74 18.90 11.03 -4.65
C GLU A 74 18.10 10.73 -3.38
N ALA A 75 16.84 10.30 -3.48
CA ALA A 75 16.00 10.10 -2.29
C ALA A 75 15.61 8.65 -1.99
N LEU A 76 16.32 7.66 -2.51
CA LEU A 76 16.24 6.30 -1.98
C LEU A 76 17.00 6.24 -0.64
N ASN A 77 16.30 6.59 0.44
CA ASN A 77 16.82 6.33 1.78
C ASN A 77 16.92 4.83 2.00
N LEU A 78 18.11 4.28 1.75
CA LEU A 78 18.38 2.89 2.04
C LEU A 78 18.17 2.62 3.54
N PRO A 79 17.49 1.53 3.92
CA PRO A 79 17.26 1.17 5.31
C PRO A 79 18.54 0.60 5.93
N ILE A 80 19.57 1.43 6.07
CA ILE A 80 20.93 1.02 6.48
C ILE A 80 20.94 0.27 7.80
N SER A 81 20.16 0.72 8.80
CA SER A 81 20.09 0.05 10.10
C SER A 81 19.49 -1.36 10.00
N PHE A 82 18.50 -1.56 9.13
CA PHE A 82 17.94 -2.86 8.82
C PHE A 82 18.96 -3.74 8.08
N MET A 83 19.60 -3.20 7.05
CA MET A 83 20.61 -3.91 6.27
C MET A 83 21.76 -4.40 7.16
N ASN A 84 22.29 -3.52 8.03
CA ASN A 84 23.39 -3.89 8.96
C ASN A 84 22.95 -4.97 9.94
N ARG A 85 21.75 -4.88 10.51
CA ARG A 85 21.20 -5.87 11.46
C ARG A 85 21.05 -7.26 10.86
N HIS A 86 20.74 -7.32 9.55
CA HIS A 86 20.53 -8.58 8.82
C HIS A 86 21.71 -9.00 7.94
N GLY A 87 22.85 -8.30 8.02
CA GLY A 87 24.03 -8.62 7.22
C GLY A 87 23.80 -8.48 5.71
N ILE A 88 22.87 -7.59 5.31
CA ILE A 88 22.55 -7.36 3.90
C ILE A 88 23.54 -6.37 3.32
N VAL A 89 24.34 -6.82 2.37
CA VAL A 89 25.30 -5.99 1.63
C VAL A 89 24.87 -5.86 0.17
N SER A 90 25.11 -4.70 -0.45
CA SER A 90 24.70 -4.41 -1.81
C SER A 90 25.19 -5.45 -2.83
N LYS A 91 26.42 -5.91 -2.70
CA LYS A 91 26.96 -6.97 -3.56
C LYS A 91 26.14 -8.26 -3.51
N ARG A 92 25.67 -8.64 -2.31
CA ARG A 92 24.84 -9.83 -2.17
C ARG A 92 23.46 -9.65 -2.80
N LEU A 93 22.89 -8.45 -2.71
CA LEU A 93 21.62 -8.12 -3.40
C LEU A 93 21.78 -8.22 -4.92
N GLU A 94 22.86 -7.67 -5.46
CA GLU A 94 23.17 -7.75 -6.89
C GLU A 94 23.32 -9.20 -7.36
N GLU A 95 24.06 -10.02 -6.62
CA GLU A 95 24.19 -11.45 -6.90
C GLU A 95 22.85 -12.20 -6.91
N VAL A 96 21.95 -11.86 -5.98
CA VAL A 96 20.62 -12.46 -5.90
C VAL A 96 19.75 -12.00 -7.07
N LEU A 97 19.76 -10.71 -7.41
CA LEU A 97 19.00 -10.16 -8.54
C LEU A 97 19.48 -10.75 -9.86
N ASN A 98 20.78 -10.91 -10.05
CA ASN A 98 21.35 -11.53 -11.24
C ASN A 98 20.90 -12.99 -11.44
N ARG A 99 20.57 -13.71 -10.35
CA ARG A 99 20.00 -15.07 -10.42
C ARG A 99 18.55 -15.10 -10.90
N PHE A 100 17.83 -13.98 -10.87
CA PHE A 100 16.47 -13.92 -11.40
C PHE A 100 16.45 -13.90 -12.93
N ASN A 101 17.54 -13.50 -13.56
CA ASN A 101 17.65 -13.51 -15.01
C ASN A 101 17.38 -14.90 -15.59
N GLY A 102 16.33 -14.99 -16.40
CA GLY A 102 15.95 -16.23 -17.09
C GLY A 102 15.18 -17.24 -16.23
N LEU A 103 14.93 -16.99 -14.94
CA LEU A 103 14.02 -17.83 -14.16
C LEU A 103 12.62 -17.86 -14.79
N GLY A 104 12.07 -19.06 -14.95
CA GLY A 104 10.67 -19.22 -15.35
C GLY A 104 9.77 -19.00 -14.15
N VAL A 105 8.88 -18.02 -14.22
CA VAL A 105 7.89 -17.71 -13.19
C VAL A 105 6.50 -17.88 -13.79
N VAL A 106 5.71 -18.78 -13.23
CA VAL A 106 4.30 -18.95 -13.55
C VAL A 106 3.48 -18.33 -12.43
N VAL A 107 2.61 -17.41 -12.79
CA VAL A 107 1.66 -16.78 -11.88
C VAL A 107 0.27 -17.29 -12.22
N LEU A 108 -0.42 -17.87 -11.25
CA LEU A 108 -1.79 -18.31 -11.36
C LEU A 108 -2.64 -17.58 -10.32
N GLY A 109 -3.65 -16.84 -10.74
CA GLY A 109 -4.51 -16.12 -9.81
C GLY A 109 -5.44 -15.13 -10.47
N ASP A 110 -6.22 -14.43 -9.64
CA ASP A 110 -7.22 -13.50 -10.10
C ASP A 110 -6.58 -12.19 -10.60
N LEU A 111 -6.95 -11.83 -11.83
CA LEU A 111 -6.68 -10.52 -12.39
C LEU A 111 -7.73 -9.53 -11.86
N ILE A 112 -7.26 -8.38 -11.44
CA ILE A 112 -8.10 -7.27 -10.97
C ILE A 112 -7.68 -6.01 -11.72
N ILE A 113 -8.65 -5.23 -12.18
CA ILE A 113 -8.41 -3.87 -12.64
C ILE A 113 -8.79 -2.93 -11.50
N ASP A 114 -7.82 -2.18 -10.98
CA ASP A 114 -8.06 -1.11 -10.02
C ASP A 114 -8.31 0.20 -10.78
N GLU A 115 -9.51 0.73 -10.67
CA GLU A 115 -9.92 1.99 -11.26
C GLU A 115 -10.11 3.04 -10.18
N TYR A 116 -9.49 4.19 -10.37
CA TYR A 116 -9.61 5.35 -9.49
C TYR A 116 -10.25 6.50 -10.23
N ILE A 117 -11.39 6.95 -9.74
CA ILE A 117 -12.13 8.10 -10.28
C ILE A 117 -11.94 9.26 -9.31
N SER A 118 -11.19 10.27 -9.76
CA SER A 118 -11.06 11.55 -9.03
C SER A 118 -12.33 12.36 -9.24
N CYS A 119 -12.90 12.88 -8.17
CA CYS A 119 -14.17 13.58 -8.20
C CYS A 119 -14.08 14.93 -7.49
N ASP A 120 -14.81 15.91 -8.01
CA ASP A 120 -15.14 17.16 -7.30
C ASP A 120 -16.45 16.98 -6.51
N PRO A 121 -16.49 17.28 -5.21
CA PRO A 121 -17.73 17.26 -4.45
C PRO A 121 -18.62 18.44 -4.84
N LEU A 122 -19.86 18.17 -5.22
CA LEU A 122 -20.86 19.20 -5.57
C LEU A 122 -21.74 19.59 -4.38
N GLY A 123 -21.77 18.80 -3.32
CA GLY A 123 -22.60 19.00 -2.14
C GLY A 123 -23.46 17.79 -1.81
N MET A 124 -24.40 17.98 -0.89
CA MET A 124 -25.37 16.95 -0.53
C MET A 124 -26.55 16.94 -1.50
N SER A 125 -27.05 15.75 -1.83
CA SER A 125 -28.29 15.60 -2.58
C SER A 125 -29.48 16.22 -1.82
N GLN A 126 -30.42 16.77 -2.56
CA GLN A 126 -31.67 17.30 -1.97
C GLN A 126 -32.71 16.18 -1.75
N GLU A 127 -32.53 15.04 -2.40
CA GLU A 127 -33.46 13.91 -2.35
C GLU A 127 -33.09 12.86 -1.30
N ASP A 128 -31.79 12.60 -1.17
CA ASP A 128 -31.24 11.59 -0.24
C ASP A 128 -30.00 12.14 0.49
N PRO A 129 -29.70 11.68 1.72
CA PRO A 129 -28.51 12.11 2.47
C PRO A 129 -27.21 11.51 1.87
N THR A 130 -26.98 11.73 0.57
CA THR A 130 -25.83 11.25 -0.18
C THR A 130 -25.00 12.40 -0.74
N LEU A 131 -23.69 12.20 -0.83
CA LEU A 131 -22.78 13.16 -1.44
C LEU A 131 -22.87 13.06 -2.96
N VAL A 132 -23.13 14.20 -3.61
CA VAL A 132 -23.11 14.32 -5.08
C VAL A 132 -21.70 14.68 -5.51
N VAL A 133 -21.14 13.91 -6.44
CA VAL A 133 -19.78 14.11 -6.94
C VAL A 133 -19.78 14.17 -8.46
N LYS A 134 -18.87 14.98 -9.00
CA LYS A 134 -18.61 15.07 -10.44
C LYS A 134 -17.28 14.38 -10.76
N PRO A 135 -17.25 13.31 -11.56
CA PRO A 135 -16.02 12.72 -12.04
C PRO A 135 -15.20 13.74 -12.85
N VAL A 136 -13.88 13.79 -12.57
CA VAL A 136 -12.95 14.73 -13.22
C VAL A 136 -11.91 13.95 -14.03
N ASP A 137 -11.39 12.87 -13.46
CA ASP A 137 -10.34 12.06 -14.07
C ASP A 137 -10.48 10.59 -13.68
N THR A 138 -10.02 9.69 -14.56
CA THR A 138 -10.05 8.24 -14.33
C THR A 138 -8.69 7.65 -14.64
N SER A 139 -8.14 6.91 -13.66
CA SER A 139 -6.89 6.17 -13.81
C SER A 139 -7.13 4.69 -13.57
N ARG A 140 -6.56 3.82 -14.43
CA ARG A 140 -6.68 2.37 -14.34
C ARG A 140 -5.31 1.72 -14.17
N PHE A 141 -5.27 0.68 -13.34
CA PHE A 141 -4.07 -0.10 -13.06
C PHE A 141 -4.39 -1.58 -13.07
N VAL A 142 -3.43 -2.37 -13.54
CA VAL A 142 -3.51 -3.82 -13.43
C VAL A 142 -3.06 -4.22 -12.03
N GLY A 143 -3.93 -4.90 -11.30
CA GLY A 143 -3.72 -5.39 -9.94
C GLY A 143 -3.77 -6.93 -9.83
N GLY A 144 -3.88 -7.42 -8.60
CA GLY A 144 -3.95 -8.85 -8.33
C GLY A 144 -2.76 -9.64 -8.88
N ALA A 145 -3.04 -10.78 -9.53
CA ALA A 145 -2.02 -11.62 -10.13
C ALA A 145 -1.26 -10.92 -11.27
N GLY A 146 -1.89 -9.93 -11.93
CA GLY A 146 -1.25 -9.19 -13.02
C GLY A 146 -0.05 -8.37 -12.56
N VAL A 147 -0.16 -7.63 -11.46
CA VAL A 147 0.98 -6.86 -10.92
C VAL A 147 2.10 -7.78 -10.43
N VAL A 148 1.77 -8.94 -9.88
CA VAL A 148 2.78 -9.94 -9.46
C VAL A 148 3.58 -10.43 -10.66
N ALA A 149 2.90 -10.75 -11.77
CA ALA A 149 3.54 -11.20 -13.00
C ALA A 149 4.43 -10.11 -13.61
N ALA A 150 3.97 -8.85 -13.62
CA ALA A 150 4.75 -7.70 -14.09
C ALA A 150 6.00 -7.47 -13.22
N HIS A 151 5.90 -7.57 -11.90
CA HIS A 151 7.07 -7.47 -10.99
C HIS A 151 8.06 -8.60 -11.22
N ALA A 152 7.61 -9.85 -11.37
CA ALA A 152 8.49 -10.98 -11.67
C ALA A 152 9.27 -10.74 -12.98
N LYS A 153 8.60 -10.18 -13.98
CA LYS A 153 9.24 -9.80 -15.25
C LYS A 153 10.25 -8.67 -15.07
N ALA A 154 9.87 -7.61 -14.33
CA ALA A 154 10.74 -6.46 -14.08
C ALA A 154 12.03 -6.84 -13.33
N MET A 155 11.97 -7.87 -12.48
CA MET A 155 13.14 -8.43 -11.81
C MET A 155 14.03 -9.33 -12.69
N GLY A 156 13.72 -9.47 -13.99
CA GLY A 156 14.53 -10.23 -14.95
C GLY A 156 14.02 -11.65 -15.24
N GLY A 157 12.92 -12.07 -14.62
CA GLY A 157 12.31 -13.39 -14.86
C GLY A 157 11.61 -13.47 -16.23
N ARG A 158 11.41 -14.71 -16.70
CA ARG A 158 10.46 -15.01 -17.77
C ARG A 158 9.12 -15.27 -17.11
N SER A 159 8.20 -14.31 -17.19
CA SER A 159 6.92 -14.35 -16.48
C SER A 159 5.78 -14.76 -17.40
N LYS A 160 4.97 -15.72 -16.96
CA LYS A 160 3.73 -16.12 -17.62
C LYS A 160 2.58 -16.06 -16.62
N LEU A 161 1.49 -15.37 -17.00
CA LEU A 161 0.28 -15.25 -16.19
C LEU A 161 -0.84 -16.11 -16.76
N PHE A 162 -1.45 -16.91 -15.89
CA PHE A 162 -2.72 -17.59 -16.15
C PHE A 162 -3.81 -16.95 -15.28
N SER A 163 -4.88 -16.51 -15.91
CA SER A 163 -6.02 -15.93 -15.19
C SER A 163 -7.34 -16.16 -15.93
N VAL A 164 -8.44 -16.03 -15.19
CA VAL A 164 -9.78 -16.05 -15.75
C VAL A 164 -10.29 -14.63 -15.88
N VAL A 165 -10.73 -14.25 -17.06
CA VAL A 165 -11.22 -12.90 -17.39
C VAL A 165 -12.54 -12.95 -18.10
N GLY A 166 -13.28 -11.85 -18.11
CA GLY A 166 -14.49 -11.69 -18.92
C GLY A 166 -14.16 -11.52 -20.40
N LYS A 167 -15.21 -11.25 -21.17
CA LYS A 167 -15.11 -10.94 -22.60
C LYS A 167 -15.41 -9.46 -22.82
N ASP A 168 -14.58 -8.60 -22.25
CA ASP A 168 -14.79 -7.16 -22.05
C ASP A 168 -13.54 -6.33 -22.30
N ASP A 169 -13.69 -5.02 -22.25
CA ASP A 169 -12.61 -4.05 -22.48
C ASP A 169 -11.56 -4.09 -21.37
N GLU A 170 -11.93 -4.45 -20.15
CA GLU A 170 -11.03 -4.63 -19.02
C GLU A 170 -10.02 -5.77 -19.28
N ALA A 171 -10.48 -6.86 -19.87
CA ALA A 171 -9.60 -7.98 -20.27
C ALA A 171 -8.62 -7.55 -21.36
N VAL A 172 -9.08 -6.74 -22.32
CA VAL A 172 -8.22 -6.19 -23.41
C VAL A 172 -7.18 -5.25 -22.81
N PHE A 173 -7.61 -4.30 -21.97
CA PHE A 173 -6.70 -3.38 -21.28
C PHE A 173 -5.60 -4.12 -20.51
N ALA A 174 -5.99 -5.14 -19.72
CA ALA A 174 -5.02 -5.92 -18.94
C ALA A 174 -4.05 -6.70 -19.82
N HIS A 175 -4.55 -7.30 -20.90
CA HIS A 175 -3.72 -8.03 -21.85
C HIS A 175 -2.65 -7.12 -22.45
N ASP A 176 -3.05 -5.96 -22.94
CA ASP A 176 -2.16 -5.02 -23.62
C ASP A 176 -1.11 -4.46 -22.65
N PHE A 177 -1.52 -4.10 -21.44
CA PHE A 177 -0.60 -3.64 -20.40
C PHE A 177 0.47 -4.71 -20.07
N LEU A 178 0.05 -5.96 -19.87
CA LEU A 178 0.93 -7.06 -19.49
C LEU A 178 1.85 -7.46 -20.65
N ALA A 179 1.32 -7.53 -21.88
CA ALA A 179 2.11 -7.82 -23.09
C ALA A 179 3.18 -6.74 -23.31
N ASN A 180 2.83 -5.46 -23.19
CA ASN A 180 3.76 -4.34 -23.26
C ASN A 180 4.82 -4.38 -22.14
N SER A 181 4.48 -4.93 -20.97
CA SER A 181 5.42 -5.20 -19.89
C SER A 181 6.29 -6.44 -20.11
N GLY A 182 6.11 -7.15 -21.20
CA GLY A 182 6.85 -8.36 -21.57
C GLY A 182 6.43 -9.62 -20.79
N VAL A 183 5.24 -9.64 -20.21
CA VAL A 183 4.64 -10.81 -19.59
C VAL A 183 3.91 -11.65 -20.63
N GLU A 184 4.14 -12.94 -20.66
CA GLU A 184 3.35 -13.88 -21.46
C GLU A 184 2.00 -14.09 -20.76
N VAL A 185 0.91 -13.90 -21.50
CA VAL A 185 -0.46 -13.92 -20.94
C VAL A 185 -1.26 -15.06 -21.53
N GLU A 186 -1.88 -15.85 -20.65
CA GLU A 186 -2.81 -16.92 -21.02
C GLU A 186 -4.13 -16.69 -20.27
N PHE A 187 -5.12 -16.07 -20.93
CA PHE A 187 -6.41 -15.77 -20.35
C PHE A 187 -7.46 -16.81 -20.77
N TYR A 188 -8.06 -17.46 -19.77
CA TYR A 188 -9.30 -18.20 -19.97
C TYR A 188 -10.48 -17.22 -19.94
N LYS A 189 -11.20 -17.11 -21.06
CA LYS A 189 -12.34 -16.20 -21.21
C LYS A 189 -13.63 -16.86 -20.70
N ASP A 190 -14.12 -16.34 -19.58
CA ASP A 190 -15.42 -16.73 -19.01
C ASP A 190 -16.50 -15.77 -19.55
N THR A 191 -17.56 -16.34 -20.17
CA THR A 191 -18.68 -15.56 -20.70
C THR A 191 -19.78 -15.32 -19.67
N THR A 192 -19.68 -15.91 -18.49
CA THR A 192 -20.71 -15.84 -17.44
C THR A 192 -20.48 -14.72 -16.45
N ARG A 193 -19.26 -14.14 -16.43
CA ARG A 193 -18.88 -13.05 -15.53
C ARG A 193 -17.96 -12.03 -16.22
N PRO A 194 -18.01 -10.76 -15.80
CA PRO A 194 -17.04 -9.76 -16.27
C PRO A 194 -15.66 -9.98 -15.65
N THR A 195 -14.64 -9.34 -16.24
CA THR A 195 -13.34 -9.14 -15.60
C THR A 195 -13.53 -8.35 -14.31
N THR A 196 -12.81 -8.71 -13.26
CA THR A 196 -12.95 -8.04 -11.96
C THR A 196 -12.45 -6.60 -12.06
N LEU A 197 -13.38 -5.66 -11.98
CA LEU A 197 -13.13 -4.22 -11.90
C LEU A 197 -13.40 -3.72 -10.48
N LYS A 198 -12.44 -3.03 -9.88
CA LYS A 198 -12.55 -2.46 -8.55
C LYS A 198 -12.45 -0.95 -8.63
N THR A 199 -13.60 -0.29 -8.67
CA THR A 199 -13.68 1.17 -8.79
C THR A 199 -13.67 1.84 -7.43
N ARG A 200 -12.88 2.90 -7.29
CA ARG A 200 -12.83 3.77 -6.12
C ARG A 200 -13.02 5.22 -6.52
N TYR A 201 -14.01 5.85 -5.92
CA TYR A 201 -14.25 7.29 -6.03
C TYR A 201 -13.45 8.02 -4.96
N ARG A 202 -12.70 9.05 -5.36
CA ARG A 202 -11.89 9.89 -4.47
C ARG A 202 -12.28 11.33 -4.66
N CYS A 203 -12.84 11.94 -3.61
CA CYS A 203 -13.01 13.39 -3.54
C CYS A 203 -11.73 14.02 -2.97
N GLN A 204 -11.33 15.16 -3.54
CA GLN A 204 -10.16 15.93 -3.10
C GLN A 204 -10.57 16.97 -2.09
#